data_10b1ea55b00b3863d76e55cd016ddf6e
#
_entry.id   10b1ea55b00b3863d76e55cd016ddf6e
#
_cell.length_a   1.000
_cell.length_b   1.000
_cell.length_c   1.000
_cell.angle_alpha   90.00
_cell.angle_beta   90.00
_cell.angle_gamma   90.00
#
_symmetry.space_group_name_H-M   'P 1'
#
loop_
_entity.id
_entity.type
_entity.pdbx_description
1 polymer ?
#
loop_
_entity_poly.entity_id
_entity_poly.type
_entity_poly.pdbx_seq_one_letter_code
_entity_poly.pdbx_strand_id
1 'polypeptide(L)'
;MPPDVREWLPEGHLAWFVLDAVGEMHLDGFYAAYRRDGRSRPAYDPAMMVALLLYAFARGTRSSRQIERACEEDVAFRVLAAQQRPDHATIARFVERHQDAIAGLFGEVLSLCAKNGLASVG
;
A
#
# COMPACT_ATOMS: atom_id res chain seq x y z
N MET A 1 8.29 16.35 -21.62
CA MET A 1 7.96 15.77 -20.32
C MET A 1 7.73 14.28 -20.44
N PRO A 2 8.34 13.49 -19.59
CA PRO A 2 8.03 12.07 -19.61
C PRO A 2 6.54 11.88 -19.30
N PRO A 3 5.88 10.88 -19.90
CA PRO A 3 4.49 10.61 -19.59
C PRO A 3 4.34 10.21 -18.11
N ASP A 4 3.20 10.56 -17.54
CA ASP A 4 2.85 10.15 -16.20
C ASP A 4 2.67 8.63 -16.19
N VAL A 5 3.34 7.93 -15.27
CA VAL A 5 3.23 6.48 -15.17
C VAL A 5 1.77 6.03 -14.96
N ARG A 6 0.93 6.90 -14.40
CA ARG A 6 -0.48 6.60 -14.21
C ARG A 6 -1.21 6.34 -15.53
N GLU A 7 -0.75 6.95 -16.61
CA GLU A 7 -1.33 6.76 -17.93
C GLU A 7 -1.03 5.38 -18.51
N TRP A 8 -0.01 4.71 -17.99
CA TRP A 8 0.39 3.39 -18.47
C TRP A 8 -0.40 2.26 -17.82
N LEU A 9 -1.21 2.56 -16.80
CA LEU A 9 -1.94 1.56 -16.04
C LEU A 9 -3.40 1.56 -16.46
N PRO A 10 -3.95 0.42 -16.94
CA PRO A 10 -5.35 0.35 -17.35
C PRO A 10 -6.31 0.73 -16.23
N GLU A 11 -7.43 1.35 -16.59
CA GLU A 11 -8.43 1.85 -15.62
C GLU A 11 -8.99 0.77 -14.69
N GLY A 12 -9.12 -0.46 -15.19
CA GLY A 12 -9.65 -1.56 -14.38
C GLY A 12 -8.62 -2.31 -13.55
N HIS A 13 -7.40 -1.79 -13.48
CA HIS A 13 -6.32 -2.49 -12.77
C HIS A 13 -6.57 -2.50 -11.27
N LEU A 14 -6.19 -3.60 -10.61
CA LEU A 14 -6.34 -3.78 -9.18
C LEU A 14 -5.71 -2.65 -8.36
N ALA A 15 -4.63 -2.06 -8.85
CA ALA A 15 -3.96 -0.96 -8.14
C ALA A 15 -4.89 0.22 -7.90
N TRP A 16 -5.75 0.56 -8.87
CA TRP A 16 -6.71 1.65 -8.70
C TRP A 16 -7.74 1.34 -7.62
N PHE A 17 -8.21 0.09 -7.58
CA PHE A 17 -9.13 -0.36 -6.53
C PHE A 17 -8.48 -0.24 -5.14
N VAL A 18 -7.22 -0.64 -5.02
CA VAL A 18 -6.48 -0.56 -3.75
C VAL A 18 -6.36 0.90 -3.30
N LEU A 19 -6.02 1.81 -4.23
CA LEU A 19 -5.92 3.23 -3.90
C LEU A 19 -7.26 3.81 -3.42
N ASP A 20 -8.34 3.46 -4.10
CA ASP A 20 -9.68 3.92 -3.73
C ASP A 20 -10.08 3.36 -2.36
N ALA A 21 -9.81 2.07 -2.12
CA ALA A 21 -10.14 1.43 -0.86
C ALA A 21 -9.39 2.07 0.31
N VAL A 22 -8.10 2.35 0.13
CA VAL A 22 -7.29 2.99 1.16
C VAL A 22 -7.78 4.41 1.43
N GLY A 23 -8.24 5.12 0.39
CA GLY A 23 -8.80 6.46 0.54
C GLY A 23 -10.05 6.51 1.40
N GLU A 24 -10.79 5.38 1.52
CA GLU A 24 -11.99 5.29 2.33
C GLU A 24 -11.74 4.73 3.73
N MET A 25 -10.52 4.31 4.02
CA MET A 25 -10.19 3.68 5.30
C MET A 25 -9.83 4.69 6.37
N HIS A 26 -10.03 4.30 7.63
CA HIS A 26 -9.61 5.08 8.77
C HIS A 26 -8.15 4.75 9.11
N LEU A 27 -7.26 5.68 8.82
CA LEU A 27 -5.83 5.50 9.04
C LEU A 27 -5.31 6.29 10.25
N ASP A 28 -6.22 6.79 11.09
CA ASP A 28 -5.88 7.62 12.24
C ASP A 28 -4.87 6.95 13.18
N GLY A 29 -4.99 5.64 13.35
CA GLY A 29 -4.07 4.88 14.20
C GLY A 29 -2.62 4.94 13.73
N PHE A 30 -2.42 4.96 12.41
CA PHE A 30 -1.07 5.06 11.83
C PHE A 30 -0.46 6.44 12.12
N TYR A 31 -1.23 7.48 11.88
CA TYR A 31 -0.75 8.85 12.13
C TYR A 31 -0.54 9.11 13.61
N ALA A 32 -1.42 8.60 14.47
CA ALA A 32 -1.30 8.76 15.91
C ALA A 32 -0.02 8.11 16.46
N ALA A 33 0.38 6.98 15.89
CA ALA A 33 1.62 6.30 16.30
C ALA A 33 2.84 7.21 16.10
N TYR A 34 2.89 7.93 15.00
CA TYR A 34 3.99 8.86 14.73
C TYR A 34 3.99 10.04 15.68
N ARG A 35 2.79 10.56 16.01
CA ARG A 35 2.66 11.68 16.97
C ARG A 35 3.13 11.27 18.38
N ARG A 36 2.81 10.05 18.79
CA ARG A 36 3.20 9.53 20.10
C ARG A 36 4.72 9.40 20.26
N ASP A 37 5.41 9.14 19.16
CA ASP A 37 6.87 8.99 19.17
C ASP A 37 7.58 10.36 19.17
N GLY A 38 6.85 11.45 19.16
CA GLY A 38 7.44 12.78 19.08
C GLY A 38 7.96 13.15 17.71
N ARG A 39 7.71 12.34 16.71
CA ARG A 39 8.09 12.62 15.33
C ARG A 39 6.94 13.33 14.63
N SER A 40 7.21 14.48 14.05
CA SER A 40 6.18 15.26 13.38
C SER A 40 5.82 14.71 12.00
N ARG A 41 6.75 13.97 11.36
CA ARG A 41 6.53 13.42 10.02
C ARG A 41 7.11 12.04 9.86
N PRO A 42 6.35 11.08 9.29
CA PRO A 42 6.92 9.83 8.84
C PRO A 42 7.79 10.05 7.59
N ALA A 43 8.71 9.13 7.30
CA ALA A 43 9.56 9.18 6.11
C ALA A 43 8.72 9.12 4.83
N TYR A 44 7.63 8.34 4.86
CA TYR A 44 6.68 8.20 3.76
C TYR A 44 5.28 8.29 4.31
N ASP A 45 4.34 8.77 3.49
CA ASP A 45 2.95 8.87 3.91
C ASP A 45 2.40 7.47 4.27
N PRO A 46 1.83 7.30 5.48
CA PRO A 46 1.24 6.02 5.87
C PRO A 46 0.20 5.48 4.89
N ALA A 47 -0.63 6.34 4.32
CA ALA A 47 -1.63 5.91 3.33
C ALA A 47 -0.96 5.26 2.12
N MET A 48 0.12 5.85 1.64
CA MET A 48 0.91 5.30 0.54
C MET A 48 1.49 3.95 0.91
N MET A 49 2.08 3.83 2.11
CA MET A 49 2.68 2.58 2.57
C MET A 49 1.64 1.47 2.71
N VAL A 50 0.46 1.81 3.23
CA VAL A 50 -0.65 0.84 3.35
C VAL A 50 -1.08 0.35 1.97
N ALA A 51 -1.29 1.26 1.02
CA ALA A 51 -1.68 0.91 -0.34
C ALA A 51 -0.65 0.00 -1.00
N LEU A 52 0.63 0.34 -0.85
CA LEU A 52 1.73 -0.43 -1.39
C LEU A 52 1.74 -1.86 -0.84
N LEU A 53 1.59 -2.00 0.48
CA LEU A 53 1.59 -3.31 1.14
C LEU A 53 0.37 -4.15 0.77
N LEU A 54 -0.81 -3.54 0.73
CA LEU A 54 -2.03 -4.25 0.34
C LEU A 54 -1.91 -4.82 -1.06
N TYR A 55 -1.44 -4.00 -1.99
CA TYR A 55 -1.26 -4.44 -3.36
C TYR A 55 -0.19 -5.55 -3.46
N ALA A 56 0.94 -5.35 -2.80
CA ALA A 56 2.04 -6.31 -2.81
C ALA A 56 1.57 -7.68 -2.30
N PHE A 57 0.87 -7.70 -1.17
CA PHE A 57 0.39 -8.94 -0.59
C PHE A 57 -0.69 -9.59 -1.44
N ALA A 58 -1.56 -8.79 -2.06
CA ALA A 58 -2.56 -9.31 -3.00
C ALA A 58 -1.90 -9.99 -4.21
N ARG A 59 -0.73 -9.51 -4.61
CA ARG A 59 0.04 -10.09 -5.71
C ARG A 59 0.96 -11.21 -5.26
N GLY A 60 0.96 -11.55 -3.98
CA GLY A 60 1.82 -12.59 -3.45
C GLY A 60 3.26 -12.15 -3.16
N THR A 61 3.52 -10.85 -3.24
CA THR A 61 4.85 -10.28 -2.98
C THR A 61 4.94 -9.91 -1.51
N ARG A 62 5.63 -10.70 -0.70
CA ARG A 62 5.67 -10.52 0.75
C ARG A 62 7.02 -10.06 1.31
N SER A 63 8.07 -10.21 0.54
CA SER A 63 9.41 -9.80 0.96
C SER A 63 9.58 -8.30 0.79
N SER A 64 10.08 -7.62 1.82
CA SER A 64 10.35 -6.18 1.73
C SER A 64 11.37 -5.87 0.63
N ARG A 65 12.34 -6.76 0.40
CA ARG A 65 13.30 -6.59 -0.70
C ARG A 65 12.67 -6.70 -2.06
N GLN A 66 11.70 -7.62 -2.23
CA GLN A 66 10.97 -7.76 -3.47
C GLN A 66 10.09 -6.54 -3.72
N ILE A 67 9.46 -6.00 -2.67
CA ILE A 67 8.64 -4.79 -2.77
C ILE A 67 9.50 -3.60 -3.19
N GLU A 68 10.66 -3.44 -2.58
CA GLU A 68 11.60 -2.38 -2.94
C GLU A 68 11.95 -2.45 -4.43
N ARG A 69 12.29 -3.64 -4.90
CA ARG A 69 12.63 -3.86 -6.32
C ARG A 69 11.44 -3.57 -7.23
N ALA A 70 10.24 -4.01 -6.83
CA ALA A 70 9.03 -3.80 -7.62
C ALA A 70 8.72 -2.32 -7.78
N CYS A 71 9.02 -1.49 -6.79
CA CYS A 71 8.84 -0.05 -6.90
C CYS A 71 9.71 0.58 -7.99
N GLU A 72 10.77 -0.10 -8.40
CA GLU A 72 11.60 0.36 -9.51
C GLU A 72 11.14 -0.22 -10.85
N GLU A 73 10.69 -1.47 -10.85
CA GLU A 73 10.51 -2.24 -12.09
C GLU A 73 9.06 -2.39 -12.56
N ASP A 74 8.10 -2.23 -11.66
CA ASP A 74 6.70 -2.53 -11.96
C ASP A 74 5.88 -1.24 -11.97
N VAL A 75 5.14 -1.00 -13.07
CA VAL A 75 4.36 0.23 -13.24
C VAL A 75 3.31 0.38 -12.13
N ALA A 76 2.60 -0.69 -11.77
CA ALA A 76 1.58 -0.62 -10.74
C ALA A 76 2.18 -0.23 -9.39
N PHE A 77 3.31 -0.83 -9.01
CA PHE A 77 4.01 -0.46 -7.78
C PHE A 77 4.50 0.99 -7.82
N ARG A 78 4.96 1.45 -8.96
CA ARG A 78 5.41 2.84 -9.12
C ARG A 78 4.26 3.82 -8.95
N VAL A 79 3.08 3.48 -9.44
CA VAL A 79 1.87 4.29 -9.26
C VAL A 79 1.48 4.34 -7.78
N LEU A 80 1.44 3.17 -7.13
CA LEU A 80 1.07 3.07 -5.71
C LEU A 80 2.03 3.83 -4.81
N ALA A 81 3.31 3.77 -5.11
CA ALA A 81 4.36 4.44 -4.34
C ALA A 81 4.54 5.91 -4.74
N ALA A 82 3.69 6.44 -5.63
CA ALA A 82 3.78 7.81 -6.14
C ALA A 82 5.20 8.12 -6.64
N GLN A 83 5.79 7.15 -7.32
CA GLN A 83 7.14 7.19 -7.87
C GLN A 83 8.25 7.35 -6.82
N GLN A 84 7.93 7.15 -5.55
CA GLN A 84 8.92 7.06 -4.48
C GLN A 84 9.43 5.62 -4.38
N ARG A 85 10.57 5.45 -3.74
CA ARG A 85 11.18 4.13 -3.61
C ARG A 85 11.58 3.87 -2.17
N PRO A 86 10.61 3.49 -1.30
CA PRO A 86 10.94 3.10 0.06
C PRO A 86 11.90 1.91 0.03
N ASP A 87 12.95 1.97 0.83
CA ASP A 87 13.89 0.87 0.90
C ASP A 87 13.32 -0.27 1.76
N HIS A 88 13.89 -1.47 1.60
CA HIS A 88 13.38 -2.65 2.27
C HIS A 88 13.39 -2.52 3.79
N ALA A 89 14.38 -1.85 4.36
CA ALA A 89 14.45 -1.64 5.81
C ALA A 89 13.30 -0.77 6.30
N THR A 90 12.96 0.28 5.57
CA THR A 90 11.83 1.16 5.89
C THR A 90 10.51 0.40 5.79
N ILE A 91 10.34 -0.40 4.75
CA ILE A 91 9.14 -1.23 4.56
C ILE A 91 9.01 -2.24 5.72
N ALA A 92 10.09 -2.92 6.06
CA ALA A 92 10.07 -3.91 7.14
C ALA A 92 9.74 -3.27 8.48
N ARG A 93 10.30 -2.10 8.78
CA ARG A 93 10.01 -1.38 10.02
C ARG A 93 8.55 -0.92 10.08
N PHE A 94 8.01 -0.49 8.95
CA PHE A 94 6.60 -0.09 8.89
C PHE A 94 5.68 -1.27 9.19
N VAL A 95 5.94 -2.42 8.58
CA VAL A 95 5.15 -3.63 8.82
C VAL A 95 5.25 -4.05 10.28
N GLU A 96 6.44 -4.08 10.83
CA GLU A 96 6.65 -4.48 12.22
C GLU A 96 5.93 -3.55 13.19
N ARG A 97 6.04 -2.25 12.96
CA ARG A 97 5.43 -1.23 13.81
C ARG A 97 3.89 -1.29 13.81
N HIS A 98 3.29 -1.64 12.67
CA HIS A 98 1.85 -1.55 12.46
C HIS A 98 1.17 -2.89 12.20
N GLN A 99 1.75 -3.99 12.70
CA GLN A 99 1.25 -5.35 12.42
C GLN A 99 -0.25 -5.51 12.67
N ASP A 100 -0.72 -5.08 13.83
CA ASP A 100 -2.12 -5.26 14.20
C ASP A 100 -3.05 -4.40 13.35
N ALA A 101 -2.65 -3.16 13.10
CA ALA A 101 -3.43 -2.25 12.27
C ALA A 101 -3.50 -2.75 10.82
N ILE A 102 -2.40 -3.26 10.30
CA ILE A 102 -2.34 -3.80 8.94
C ILE A 102 -3.24 -5.04 8.82
N ALA A 103 -3.19 -5.93 9.81
CA ALA A 103 -4.05 -7.12 9.80
C ALA A 103 -5.53 -6.75 9.79
N GLY A 104 -5.91 -5.74 10.57
CA GLY A 104 -7.28 -5.24 10.58
C GLY A 104 -7.71 -4.67 9.24
N LEU A 105 -6.82 -3.90 8.59
CA LEU A 105 -7.08 -3.33 7.28
C LEU A 105 -7.22 -4.40 6.21
N PHE A 106 -6.43 -5.46 6.29
CA PHE A 106 -6.54 -6.57 5.34
C PHE A 106 -7.92 -7.21 5.42
N GLY A 107 -8.45 -7.38 6.65
CA GLY A 107 -9.80 -7.90 6.83
C GLY A 107 -10.84 -6.99 6.18
N GLU A 108 -10.72 -5.68 6.34
CA GLU A 108 -11.62 -4.72 5.71
C GLU A 108 -11.56 -4.78 4.19
N VAL A 109 -10.36 -4.85 3.62
CA VAL A 109 -10.18 -4.91 2.16
C VAL A 109 -10.76 -6.19 1.61
N LEU A 110 -10.54 -7.32 2.27
CA LEU A 110 -11.11 -8.60 1.84
C LEU A 110 -12.63 -8.56 1.86
N SER A 111 -13.23 -7.92 2.88
CA SER A 111 -14.68 -7.76 2.96
C SER A 111 -15.20 -6.91 1.80
N LEU A 112 -14.52 -5.81 1.48
CA LEU A 112 -14.90 -4.96 0.36
C LEU A 112 -14.79 -5.69 -0.97
N CYS A 113 -13.74 -6.48 -1.15
CA CYS A 113 -13.55 -7.29 -2.35
C CYS A 113 -14.67 -8.30 -2.51
N ALA A 114 -15.06 -8.96 -1.42
CA ALA A 114 -16.14 -9.95 -1.44
C ALA A 114 -17.47 -9.29 -1.82
N LYS A 115 -17.76 -8.12 -1.24
CA LYS A 115 -19.00 -7.37 -1.54
C LYS A 115 -19.09 -6.95 -2.98
N ASN A 116 -17.95 -6.63 -3.59
CA ASN A 116 -17.90 -6.14 -4.97
C ASN A 116 -17.60 -7.24 -5.98
N GLY A 117 -17.49 -8.48 -5.53
CA GLY A 117 -17.21 -9.60 -6.42
C GLY A 117 -15.82 -9.57 -7.05
N LEU A 118 -14.90 -8.80 -6.46
CA LEU A 118 -13.56 -8.61 -7.01
C LEU A 118 -12.58 -9.69 -6.57
N ALA A 119 -12.89 -10.39 -5.48
CA ALA A 119 -12.07 -11.50 -5.02
C ALA A 119 -12.82 -12.79 -5.27
N SER A 120 -12.19 -13.68 -6.00
CA SER A 120 -12.69 -15.02 -6.16
C SER A 120 -12.21 -15.80 -4.94
N VAL A 121 -13.16 -16.23 -4.10
CA VAL A 121 -12.86 -17.10 -2.98
C VAL A 121 -12.97 -18.50 -3.53
N GLY A 122 -11.92 -18.90 -4.12
CA GLY A 122 -11.92 -20.24 -4.70
C GLY A 122 -11.22 -21.22 -3.85
#